data_b9e95a650b96c899bdffca412fdc8d55
#
_entry.id   b9e95a650b96c899bdffca412fdc8d55
#
_cell.length_a   1.000
_cell.length_b   1.000
_cell.length_c   1.000
_cell.angle_alpha   90.00
_cell.angle_beta   90.00
_cell.angle_gamma   90.00
#
_symmetry.space_group_name_H-M   'P 1'
#
loop_
_entity.id
_entity.type
_entity.pdbx_description
1 polymer ?
#
loop_
_entity_poly.entity_id
_entity_poly.type
_entity_poly.pdbx_seq_one_letter_code
_entity_poly.pdbx_strand_id
1 'polypeptide(L)'
;KIGVSERQIFFEMDHILLISQLVDAKFPDYRKVIPTEFSIAVLADRDDFLRSVRRVSLLTDEKSRLLKFELKKNTLLISAEAAELGYAYEEIDVRRERGEEIEIGFSSAYLLDILKNIEKGEVRIELTDSEGPGVIRPSENKDHICVLMPVRLRGMEEEEVE
;
A
#
# COMPACT_ATOMS: atom_id res chain seq x y z
N LYS A 1 -19.82 26.81 14.33
CA LYS A 1 -19.18 27.79 13.41
C LYS A 1 -17.80 27.29 13.03
N ILE A 2 -17.38 27.59 11.80
CA ILE A 2 -16.00 27.32 11.32
C ILE A 2 -15.40 28.67 10.94
N GLY A 3 -14.19 28.92 11.40
CA GLY A 3 -13.44 30.11 11.00
C GLY A 3 -12.03 29.73 10.60
N VAL A 4 -11.45 30.50 9.69
CA VAL A 4 -10.10 30.30 9.18
C VAL A 4 -9.35 31.61 9.24
N SER A 5 -8.12 31.60 9.76
CA SER A 5 -7.16 32.68 9.68
C SER A 5 -6.00 32.28 8.76
N GLU A 6 -4.98 33.10 8.62
CA GLU A 6 -3.81 32.77 7.78
C GLU A 6 -3.08 31.50 8.20
N ARG A 7 -3.09 31.15 9.50
CA ARG A 7 -2.34 30.01 10.05
C ARG A 7 -3.14 29.03 10.87
N GLN A 8 -4.44 29.30 11.08
CA GLN A 8 -5.25 28.50 11.98
C GLN A 8 -6.66 28.29 11.43
N ILE A 9 -7.20 27.14 11.70
CA ILE A 9 -8.63 26.83 11.56
C ILE A 9 -9.22 26.58 12.93
N PHE A 10 -10.42 27.08 13.17
CA PHE A 10 -11.14 26.82 14.41
C PHE A 10 -12.58 26.36 14.16
N PHE A 11 -13.04 25.51 15.07
CA PHE A 11 -14.39 24.96 15.08
C PHE A 11 -15.00 25.31 16.43
N GLU A 12 -16.09 26.05 16.41
CA GLU A 12 -16.87 26.42 17.58
C GLU A 12 -18.20 25.67 17.57
N MET A 13 -18.43 24.84 18.60
CA MET A 13 -19.65 24.07 18.81
C MET A 13 -20.05 24.18 20.29
N ASP A 14 -21.17 24.81 20.55
CA ASP A 14 -21.72 25.04 21.89
C ASP A 14 -20.63 25.49 22.92
N HIS A 15 -20.13 24.56 23.71
CA HIS A 15 -19.13 24.82 24.76
C HIS A 15 -17.72 24.38 24.38
N ILE A 16 -17.50 23.93 23.12
CA ILE A 16 -16.22 23.40 22.65
C ILE A 16 -15.64 24.34 21.60
N LEU A 17 -14.40 24.73 21.80
CA LEU A 17 -13.60 25.43 20.80
C LEU A 17 -12.39 24.56 20.44
N LEU A 18 -12.35 24.04 19.23
CA LEU A 18 -11.19 23.32 18.66
C LEU A 18 -10.41 24.27 17.77
N ILE A 19 -9.12 24.43 18.06
CA ILE A 19 -8.20 25.23 17.25
C ILE A 19 -7.09 24.29 16.75
N SER A 20 -6.81 24.36 15.44
CA SER A 20 -5.69 23.64 14.83
C SER A 20 -4.87 24.57 13.96
N GLN A 21 -3.57 24.33 13.90
CA GLN A 21 -2.70 25.00 12.95
C GLN A 21 -2.92 24.45 11.53
N LEU A 22 -2.91 25.34 10.55
CA LEU A 22 -2.86 24.97 9.15
C LEU A 22 -1.46 24.48 8.81
N VAL A 23 -1.38 23.51 7.93
CA VAL A 23 -0.11 23.03 7.37
C VAL A 23 0.44 24.14 6.45
N ASP A 24 1.63 24.67 6.79
CA ASP A 24 2.30 25.67 5.96
C ASP A 24 3.08 24.97 4.83
N ALA A 25 2.35 24.30 3.96
CA ALA A 25 2.91 23.64 2.79
C ALA A 25 1.89 23.61 1.64
N LYS A 26 2.40 23.74 0.43
CA LYS A 26 1.58 23.54 -0.76
C LYS A 26 1.24 22.07 -0.90
N PHE A 27 -0.04 21.74 -0.98
CA PHE A 27 -0.48 20.38 -1.22
C PHE A 27 0.13 19.86 -2.55
N PRO A 28 0.79 18.67 -2.53
CA PRO A 28 1.41 18.13 -3.74
C PRO A 28 0.37 17.81 -4.81
N ASP A 29 0.77 17.95 -6.06
CA ASP A 29 -0.08 17.57 -7.20
C ASP A 29 -0.14 16.04 -7.30
N TYR A 30 -1.13 15.45 -6.66
CA TYR A 30 -1.30 13.98 -6.58
C TYR A 30 -1.46 13.33 -7.97
N ARG A 31 -1.90 14.10 -8.99
CA ARG A 31 -2.04 13.58 -10.36
C ARG A 31 -0.71 13.16 -10.97
N LYS A 32 0.40 13.75 -10.50
CA LYS A 32 1.75 13.40 -10.92
C LYS A 32 2.29 12.14 -10.26
N VAL A 33 1.63 11.70 -9.17
CA VAL A 33 2.02 10.49 -8.41
C VAL A 33 1.26 9.27 -8.90
N ILE A 34 0.07 9.46 -9.48
CA ILE A 34 -0.72 8.36 -10.03
C ILE A 34 -0.12 7.95 -11.38
N PRO A 35 0.39 6.71 -11.53
CA PRO A 35 0.90 6.23 -12.81
C PRO A 35 -0.21 6.21 -13.87
N THR A 36 0.14 6.53 -15.09
CA THR A 36 -0.75 6.45 -16.25
C THR A 36 -0.64 5.13 -16.99
N GLU A 37 0.47 4.43 -16.81
CA GLU A 37 0.76 3.15 -17.43
C GLU A 37 1.25 2.16 -16.38
N PHE A 38 0.87 0.90 -16.55
CA PHE A 38 1.23 -0.19 -15.65
C PHE A 38 1.81 -1.35 -16.45
N SER A 39 2.94 -1.87 -16.01
CA SER A 39 3.57 -3.06 -16.61
C SER A 39 2.93 -4.35 -16.11
N ILE A 40 2.42 -4.34 -14.88
CA ILE A 40 1.86 -5.51 -14.19
C ILE A 40 0.46 -5.17 -13.70
N ALA A 41 -0.48 -6.10 -13.90
CA ALA A 41 -1.82 -6.02 -13.36
C ALA A 41 -2.32 -7.41 -12.93
N VAL A 42 -2.76 -7.51 -11.69
CA VAL A 42 -3.34 -8.73 -11.12
C VAL A 42 -4.63 -8.44 -10.36
N LEU A 43 -5.49 -9.44 -10.29
CA LEU A 43 -6.71 -9.44 -9.49
C LEU A 43 -6.60 -10.49 -8.40
N ALA A 44 -6.96 -10.12 -7.19
CA ALA A 44 -7.01 -10.99 -6.02
C ALA A 44 -8.38 -10.88 -5.34
N ASP A 45 -8.84 -11.96 -4.71
CA ASP A 45 -9.97 -11.85 -3.78
C ASP A 45 -9.59 -10.96 -2.60
N ARG A 46 -10.41 -9.95 -2.33
CA ARG A 46 -10.13 -8.96 -1.29
C ARG A 46 -10.03 -9.57 0.11
N ASP A 47 -10.90 -10.52 0.42
CA ASP A 47 -10.97 -11.11 1.77
C ASP A 47 -9.80 -12.05 2.00
N ASP A 48 -9.40 -12.84 0.99
CA ASP A 48 -8.22 -13.68 1.06
C ASP A 48 -6.95 -12.83 1.21
N PHE A 49 -6.82 -11.80 0.41
CA PHE A 49 -5.69 -10.89 0.47
C PHE A 49 -5.60 -10.19 1.85
N LEU A 50 -6.72 -9.65 2.35
CA LEU A 50 -6.76 -9.02 3.68
C LEU A 50 -6.37 -10.00 4.80
N ARG A 51 -6.88 -11.25 4.75
CA ARG A 51 -6.57 -12.26 5.77
C ARG A 51 -5.09 -12.63 5.76
N SER A 52 -4.51 -12.84 4.59
CA SER A 52 -3.10 -13.19 4.44
C SER A 52 -2.18 -12.05 4.89
N VAL A 53 -2.43 -10.82 4.44
CA VAL A 53 -1.68 -9.64 4.91
C VAL A 53 -1.76 -9.52 6.43
N ARG A 54 -2.93 -9.72 7.02
CA ARG A 54 -3.13 -9.63 8.49
C ARG A 54 -2.32 -10.69 9.24
N ARG A 55 -2.31 -11.94 8.77
CA ARG A 55 -1.56 -13.03 9.45
C ARG A 55 -0.07 -12.83 9.31
N VAL A 56 0.42 -12.58 8.10
CA VAL A 56 1.85 -12.39 7.86
C VAL A 56 2.38 -11.13 8.58
N SER A 57 1.57 -10.08 8.68
CA SER A 57 1.96 -8.83 9.36
C SER A 57 2.26 -8.99 10.85
N LEU A 58 1.84 -10.08 11.49
CA LEU A 58 2.17 -10.38 12.89
C LEU A 58 3.67 -10.65 13.10
N LEU A 59 4.38 -11.02 12.04
CA LEU A 59 5.82 -11.30 12.06
C LEU A 59 6.63 -10.22 11.32
N THR A 60 6.08 -9.03 11.12
CA THR A 60 6.85 -7.89 10.62
C THR A 60 7.60 -7.21 11.77
N ASP A 61 8.79 -6.67 11.46
CA ASP A 61 9.48 -5.75 12.37
C ASP A 61 8.61 -4.52 12.66
N GLU A 62 8.56 -4.09 13.94
CA GLU A 62 7.69 -2.98 14.39
C GLU A 62 7.99 -1.65 13.69
N LYS A 63 9.24 -1.43 13.26
CA LYS A 63 9.66 -0.17 12.64
C LYS A 63 9.40 -0.16 11.14
N SER A 64 9.79 -1.23 10.45
CA SER A 64 9.67 -1.31 8.98
C SER A 64 8.27 -1.71 8.54
N ARG A 65 7.62 -2.59 9.31
CA ARG A 65 6.33 -3.21 8.95
C ARG A 65 6.32 -3.74 7.52
N LEU A 66 7.49 -4.21 7.07
CA LEU A 66 7.72 -4.61 5.69
C LEU A 66 7.09 -5.96 5.41
N LEU A 67 6.31 -6.03 4.34
CA LEU A 67 5.91 -7.26 3.68
C LEU A 67 6.59 -7.34 2.33
N LYS A 68 7.17 -8.50 2.01
CA LYS A 68 7.68 -8.82 0.69
C LYS A 68 6.58 -9.52 -0.10
N PHE A 69 6.37 -9.08 -1.32
CA PHE A 69 5.45 -9.65 -2.29
C PHE A 69 6.26 -10.25 -3.44
N GLU A 70 6.00 -11.51 -3.76
CA GLU A 70 6.55 -12.18 -4.92
C GLU A 70 5.41 -12.67 -5.80
N LEU A 71 5.25 -12.03 -6.95
CA LEU A 71 4.26 -12.45 -7.94
C LEU A 71 4.87 -13.50 -8.85
N LYS A 72 4.37 -14.75 -8.78
CA LYS A 72 4.80 -15.88 -9.61
C LYS A 72 3.61 -16.46 -10.35
N LYS A 73 3.59 -16.40 -11.69
CA LYS A 73 2.47 -16.88 -12.52
C LYS A 73 1.12 -16.33 -12.00
N ASN A 74 0.31 -17.18 -11.38
CA ASN A 74 -1.00 -16.84 -10.83
C ASN A 74 -1.05 -16.95 -9.31
N THR A 75 0.09 -16.87 -8.65
CA THR A 75 0.22 -16.93 -7.19
C THR A 75 0.95 -15.68 -6.70
N LEU A 76 0.44 -15.09 -5.65
CA LEU A 76 1.10 -14.01 -4.92
C LEU A 76 1.57 -14.57 -3.57
N LEU A 77 2.88 -14.70 -3.42
CA LEU A 77 3.52 -15.03 -2.16
C LEU A 77 3.70 -13.75 -1.36
N ILE A 78 3.20 -13.73 -0.14
CA ILE A 78 3.33 -12.63 0.82
C ILE A 78 4.18 -13.14 1.97
N SER A 79 5.28 -12.48 2.27
CA SER A 79 6.19 -12.91 3.33
C SER A 79 6.64 -11.77 4.22
N ALA A 80 7.04 -12.10 5.44
CA ALA A 80 7.66 -11.21 6.40
C ALA A 80 8.74 -11.94 7.17
N GLU A 81 9.76 -11.20 7.58
CA GLU A 81 10.85 -11.68 8.41
C GLU A 81 11.17 -10.65 9.48
N ALA A 82 11.26 -11.12 10.73
CA ALA A 82 11.74 -10.34 11.85
C ALA A 82 12.80 -11.15 12.60
N ALA A 83 13.95 -10.54 12.85
CA ALA A 83 15.13 -11.21 13.41
C ALA A 83 14.85 -11.98 14.71
N GLU A 84 13.95 -11.49 15.56
CA GLU A 84 13.62 -12.09 16.86
C GLU A 84 12.37 -12.98 16.82
N LEU A 85 11.48 -12.83 15.82
CA LEU A 85 10.20 -13.52 15.72
C LEU A 85 10.19 -14.65 14.69
N GLY A 86 11.12 -14.61 13.72
CA GLY A 86 11.23 -15.60 12.65
C GLY A 86 10.61 -15.16 11.33
N TYR A 87 10.15 -16.13 10.55
CA TYR A 87 9.67 -15.94 9.19
C TYR A 87 8.23 -16.46 9.04
N ALA A 88 7.41 -15.69 8.33
CA ALA A 88 6.08 -16.11 7.93
C ALA A 88 5.86 -15.89 6.44
N TYR A 89 5.08 -16.77 5.84
CA TYR A 89 4.63 -16.58 4.46
C TYR A 89 3.25 -17.17 4.25
N GLU A 90 2.56 -16.63 3.27
CA GLU A 90 1.30 -17.15 2.75
C GLU A 90 1.23 -16.96 1.25
N GLU A 91 0.58 -17.89 0.60
CA GLU A 91 0.29 -17.83 -0.83
C GLU A 91 -1.19 -17.61 -1.04
N ILE A 92 -1.52 -16.71 -1.95
CA ILE A 92 -2.89 -16.50 -2.42
C ILE A 92 -2.95 -16.66 -3.94
N ASP A 93 -4.07 -17.18 -4.41
CA ASP A 93 -4.35 -17.23 -5.83
C ASP A 93 -4.66 -15.83 -6.35
N VAL A 94 -4.07 -15.49 -7.49
CA VAL A 94 -4.33 -14.25 -8.19
C VAL A 94 -4.56 -14.52 -9.68
N ARG A 95 -5.39 -13.72 -10.31
CA ARG A 95 -5.56 -13.75 -11.75
C ARG A 95 -4.69 -12.68 -12.40
N ARG A 96 -3.59 -13.12 -13.01
CA ARG A 96 -2.73 -12.22 -13.76
C ARG A 96 -3.39 -11.79 -15.06
N GLU A 97 -3.47 -10.48 -15.28
CA GLU A 97 -3.99 -9.90 -16.52
C GLU A 97 -2.85 -9.38 -17.41
N ARG A 98 -1.75 -8.95 -16.82
CA ARG A 98 -0.60 -8.39 -17.51
C ARG A 98 0.68 -8.57 -16.72
N GLY A 99 1.82 -8.62 -17.41
CA GLY A 99 3.16 -8.50 -16.89
C GLY A 99 3.81 -9.81 -16.51
N GLU A 100 5.03 -9.67 -16.03
CA GLU A 100 5.91 -10.77 -15.63
C GLU A 100 5.95 -10.94 -14.11
N GLU A 101 6.84 -11.77 -13.64
CA GLU A 101 7.10 -11.97 -12.22
C GLU A 101 7.78 -10.73 -11.64
N ILE A 102 7.49 -10.41 -10.39
CA ILE A 102 8.07 -9.25 -9.71
C ILE A 102 8.20 -9.54 -8.22
N GLU A 103 9.24 -8.95 -7.63
CA GLU A 103 9.40 -8.81 -6.17
C GLU A 103 9.27 -7.35 -5.78
N ILE A 104 8.47 -7.05 -4.76
CA ILE A 104 8.21 -5.68 -4.31
C ILE A 104 7.87 -5.67 -2.82
N GLY A 105 8.31 -4.64 -2.11
CA GLY A 105 8.02 -4.47 -0.69
C GLY A 105 6.93 -3.45 -0.42
N PHE A 106 6.03 -3.72 0.53
CA PHE A 106 5.03 -2.77 0.97
C PHE A 106 4.89 -2.74 2.50
N SER A 107 4.45 -1.62 3.04
CA SER A 107 4.09 -1.51 4.45
C SER A 107 2.78 -2.23 4.73
N SER A 108 2.81 -3.19 5.67
CA SER A 108 1.63 -3.93 6.13
C SER A 108 0.54 -3.01 6.67
N ALA A 109 0.92 -1.93 7.37
CA ALA A 109 -0.02 -0.98 7.94
C ALA A 109 -0.86 -0.29 6.87
N TYR A 110 -0.21 0.24 5.83
CA TYR A 110 -0.92 0.92 4.73
C TYR A 110 -1.76 -0.06 3.91
N LEU A 111 -1.25 -1.27 3.66
CA LEU A 111 -2.02 -2.30 2.97
C LEU A 111 -3.29 -2.69 3.74
N LEU A 112 -3.18 -2.89 5.05
CA LEU A 112 -4.33 -3.21 5.89
C LEU A 112 -5.36 -2.07 5.89
N ASP A 113 -4.91 -0.82 5.91
CA ASP A 113 -5.82 0.33 5.86
C ASP A 113 -6.53 0.43 4.51
N ILE A 114 -5.81 0.22 3.40
CA ILE A 114 -6.41 0.18 2.06
C ILE A 114 -7.45 -0.95 1.98
N LEU A 115 -7.05 -2.17 2.32
CA LEU A 115 -7.92 -3.36 2.16
C LEU A 115 -9.15 -3.33 3.07
N LYS A 116 -9.09 -2.72 4.25
CA LYS A 116 -10.25 -2.52 5.12
C LYS A 116 -11.28 -1.56 4.54
N ASN A 117 -10.84 -0.59 3.75
CA ASN A 117 -11.70 0.44 3.15
C ASN A 117 -12.23 0.04 1.76
N ILE A 118 -11.80 -1.10 1.22
CA ILE A 118 -12.39 -1.70 0.02
C ILE A 118 -13.50 -2.65 0.45
N GLU A 119 -14.68 -2.56 -0.18
CA GLU A 119 -15.76 -3.50 0.02
C GLU A 119 -15.40 -4.90 -0.50
N LYS A 120 -16.31 -5.85 -0.34
CA LYS A 120 -16.11 -7.23 -0.84
C LYS A 120 -15.92 -7.28 -2.35
N GLY A 121 -15.28 -8.33 -2.83
CA GLY A 121 -15.04 -8.59 -4.24
C GLY A 121 -13.57 -8.65 -4.58
N GLU A 122 -13.24 -8.43 -5.84
CA GLU A 122 -11.85 -8.48 -6.31
C GLU A 122 -11.17 -7.11 -6.16
N VAL A 123 -9.91 -7.17 -5.77
CA VAL A 123 -8.98 -6.04 -5.71
C VAL A 123 -8.03 -6.14 -6.88
N ARG A 124 -7.89 -5.03 -7.61
CA ARG A 124 -6.92 -4.89 -8.68
C ARG A 124 -5.65 -4.26 -8.12
N ILE A 125 -4.51 -4.90 -8.36
CA ILE A 125 -3.17 -4.43 -8.01
C ILE A 125 -2.46 -4.14 -9.32
N GLU A 126 -2.01 -2.91 -9.49
CA GLU A 126 -1.35 -2.42 -10.70
C GLU A 126 0.02 -1.85 -10.31
N LEU A 127 1.10 -2.33 -10.96
CA LEU A 127 2.47 -1.96 -10.66
C LEU A 127 3.18 -1.48 -11.93
N THR A 128 4.09 -0.53 -11.79
CA THR A 128 5.00 -0.10 -12.87
C THR A 128 6.25 -0.96 -12.92
N ASP A 129 6.92 -1.05 -11.77
CA ASP A 129 8.14 -1.82 -11.51
C ASP A 129 8.29 -2.05 -10.01
N SER A 130 9.46 -2.49 -9.53
CA SER A 130 9.73 -2.77 -8.12
C SER A 130 9.97 -1.53 -7.25
N GLU A 131 10.19 -0.36 -7.85
CA GLU A 131 10.52 0.89 -7.15
C GLU A 131 9.45 1.96 -7.33
N GLY A 132 8.66 1.87 -8.37
CA GLY A 132 7.59 2.81 -8.68
C GLY A 132 6.33 2.59 -7.83
N PRO A 133 5.43 3.58 -7.81
CA PRO A 133 4.20 3.48 -7.05
C PRO A 133 3.28 2.34 -7.55
N GLY A 134 2.74 1.57 -6.60
CA GLY A 134 1.66 0.65 -6.86
C GLY A 134 0.29 1.32 -6.71
N VAL A 135 -0.66 0.88 -7.50
CA VAL A 135 -2.08 1.28 -7.39
C VAL A 135 -2.90 0.08 -6.96
N ILE A 136 -3.71 0.28 -5.93
CA ILE A 136 -4.64 -0.73 -5.42
C ILE A 136 -6.05 -0.13 -5.45
N ARG A 137 -6.99 -0.84 -6.04
CA ARG A 137 -8.37 -0.39 -6.16
C ARG A 137 -9.36 -1.55 -6.28
N PRO A 138 -10.64 -1.34 -5.96
CA PRO A 138 -11.68 -2.30 -6.30
C PRO A 138 -11.69 -2.56 -7.82
N SER A 139 -11.87 -3.81 -8.24
CA SER A 139 -11.88 -4.15 -9.67
C SER A 139 -12.99 -3.45 -10.44
N GLU A 140 -14.15 -3.25 -9.79
CA GLU A 140 -15.35 -2.68 -10.40
C GLU A 140 -15.46 -1.15 -10.27
N ASN A 141 -14.70 -0.53 -9.34
CA ASN A 141 -14.77 0.90 -9.10
C ASN A 141 -13.45 1.59 -9.46
N LYS A 142 -13.45 2.32 -10.58
CA LYS A 142 -12.28 3.05 -11.07
C LYS A 142 -12.03 4.39 -10.37
N ASP A 143 -13.02 4.90 -9.66
CA ASP A 143 -12.92 6.20 -8.98
C ASP A 143 -12.28 6.09 -7.60
N HIS A 144 -12.24 4.88 -7.02
CA HIS A 144 -11.55 4.61 -5.77
C HIS A 144 -10.13 4.12 -6.06
N ILE A 145 -9.14 4.99 -5.91
CA ILE A 145 -7.73 4.71 -6.20
C ILE A 145 -6.92 4.92 -4.93
N CYS A 146 -6.15 3.90 -4.55
CA CYS A 146 -5.16 3.98 -3.48
C CYS A 146 -3.77 3.84 -4.10
N VAL A 147 -2.92 4.84 -3.92
CA VAL A 147 -1.52 4.81 -4.38
C VAL A 147 -0.62 4.50 -3.20
N LEU A 148 0.25 3.53 -3.36
CA LEU A 148 1.17 3.08 -2.32
C LEU A 148 2.61 3.03 -2.87
N MET A 149 3.50 3.76 -2.22
CA MET A 149 4.93 3.67 -2.52
C MET A 149 5.52 2.40 -1.95
N PRO A 150 6.36 1.69 -2.71
CA PRO A 150 7.05 0.52 -2.20
C PRO A 150 8.08 0.89 -1.14
N VAL A 151 8.39 -0.08 -0.30
CA VAL A 151 9.48 -0.06 0.66
C VAL A 151 10.64 -0.87 0.09
N ARG A 152 11.84 -0.33 0.08
CA ARG A 152 13.01 -1.04 -0.44
C ARG A 152 13.26 -2.35 0.31
N LEU A 153 13.41 -3.42 -0.43
CA LEU A 153 13.83 -4.71 0.09
C LEU A 153 15.35 -4.64 0.38
N ARG A 154 15.76 -4.86 1.63
CA ARG A 154 17.19 -4.97 1.98
C ARG A 154 17.75 -6.24 1.33
N GLY A 155 18.74 -6.09 0.44
CA GLY A 155 19.39 -7.19 -0.27
C GLY A 155 19.45 -7.04 -1.79
N MET A 156 18.84 -5.99 -2.35
CA MET A 156 19.07 -5.57 -3.74
C MET A 156 20.16 -4.47 -3.82
N GLU A 157 21.20 -4.54 -2.99
CA GLU A 157 22.43 -3.83 -3.30
C GLU A 157 23.09 -4.63 -4.42
N GLU A 158 23.10 -4.06 -5.61
CA GLU A 158 23.92 -4.52 -6.72
C GLU A 158 25.35 -4.69 -6.19
N GLU A 159 25.91 -5.90 -6.33
CA GLU A 159 27.33 -6.05 -6.37
C GLU A 159 27.81 -5.20 -7.56
N GLU A 160 28.18 -3.95 -7.30
CA GLU A 160 29.05 -3.21 -8.21
C GLU A 160 30.34 -4.04 -8.31
N VAL A 161 30.43 -4.76 -9.41
CA VAL A 161 31.65 -5.47 -9.83
C VAL A 161 32.72 -4.42 -10.06
N GLU A 162 33.73 -4.39 -9.16
CA GLU A 162 34.99 -3.73 -9.44
C GLU A 162 35.70 -4.36 -10.66
#